data_04f6acfe39010499b74701aeca97f944
#
_entry.id   04f6acfe39010499b74701aeca97f944
#
_cell.length_a   1.000
_cell.length_b   1.000
_cell.length_c   1.000
_cell.angle_alpha   90.00
_cell.angle_beta   90.00
_cell.angle_gamma   90.00
#
_symmetry.space_group_name_H-M   'P 1'
#
loop_
_entity.id
_entity.type
_entity.pdbx_description
1 polymer ?
#
loop_
_entity_poly.entity_id
_entity_poly.type
_entity_poly.pdbx_seq_one_letter_code
_entity_poly.pdbx_strand_id
1 'polypeptide(L)'
;MATTEECRAALEKLSDSMQSAQGDVRTATALDRSVSCRITDLDVTFVGRMTGGRIVVQDTLQGPPVEKAQIRLTMTGDDLVAMVDGELNFAKAWGSGRVKLEAGLKDLFQLRKLL
;
A
#
# COMPACT_ATOMS: atom_id res chain seq x y z
N MET A 1 9.45 15.18 -7.41
CA MET A 1 9.69 14.16 -6.38
C MET A 1 8.71 14.37 -5.24
N ALA A 2 8.00 13.31 -4.86
CA ALA A 2 7.01 13.40 -3.79
C ALA A 2 7.68 13.58 -2.43
N THR A 3 7.02 14.29 -1.52
CA THR A 3 7.48 14.46 -0.15
C THR A 3 6.84 13.40 0.75
N THR A 4 7.37 13.26 1.97
CA THR A 4 6.80 12.34 2.97
C THR A 4 5.34 12.68 3.27
N GLU A 5 5.02 13.97 3.36
CA GLU A 5 3.64 14.41 3.63
C GLU A 5 2.71 14.13 2.45
N GLU A 6 3.20 14.30 1.22
CA GLU A 6 2.43 13.95 0.03
C GLU A 6 2.15 12.44 -0.03
N CYS A 7 3.12 11.60 0.36
CA CYS A 7 2.93 10.16 0.45
C CYS A 7 1.92 9.78 1.52
N ARG A 8 1.97 10.44 2.69
CA ARG A 8 0.98 10.21 3.75
C ARG A 8 -0.43 10.55 3.27
N ALA A 9 -0.58 11.71 2.64
CA ALA A 9 -1.86 12.14 2.08
C ALA A 9 -2.34 11.17 0.99
N ALA A 10 -1.42 10.66 0.17
CA ALA A 10 -1.75 9.66 -0.85
C ALA A 10 -2.28 8.36 -0.22
N LEU A 11 -1.67 7.90 0.87
CA LEU A 11 -2.15 6.71 1.59
C LEU A 11 -3.54 6.93 2.20
N GLU A 12 -3.81 8.10 2.73
CA GLU A 12 -5.15 8.44 3.24
C GLU A 12 -6.19 8.45 2.12
N LYS A 13 -5.84 9.03 0.98
CA LYS A 13 -6.71 9.06 -0.20
C LYS A 13 -6.94 7.65 -0.74
N LEU A 14 -5.91 6.81 -0.74
CA LEU A 14 -6.04 5.40 -1.12
C LEU A 14 -7.00 4.67 -0.19
N SER A 15 -6.89 4.90 1.10
CA SER A 15 -7.79 4.31 2.11
C SER A 15 -9.25 4.72 1.86
N ASP A 16 -9.50 5.99 1.56
CA ASP A 16 -10.85 6.48 1.25
C ASP A 16 -11.38 5.81 -0.03
N SER A 17 -10.55 5.67 -1.05
CA SER A 17 -10.93 4.99 -2.29
C SER A 17 -11.27 3.51 -2.04
N MET A 18 -10.53 2.84 -1.17
CA MET A 18 -10.79 1.45 -0.81
C MET A 18 -12.14 1.29 -0.11
N GLN A 19 -12.53 2.23 0.73
CA GLN A 19 -13.82 2.18 1.43
C GLN A 19 -15.01 2.26 0.49
N SER A 20 -14.89 3.02 -0.60
CA SER A 20 -15.95 3.14 -1.59
C SER A 20 -15.89 2.08 -2.68
N ALA A 21 -14.83 1.25 -2.70
CA ALA A 21 -14.66 0.21 -3.70
C ALA A 21 -15.63 -0.95 -3.50
N GLN A 22 -15.93 -1.65 -4.59
CA GLN A 22 -16.81 -2.81 -4.59
C GLN A 22 -16.16 -3.95 -5.38
N GLY A 23 -16.76 -5.13 -5.31
CA GLY A 23 -16.31 -6.28 -6.07
C GLY A 23 -14.95 -6.81 -5.61
N ASP A 24 -14.05 -7.05 -6.57
CA ASP A 24 -12.77 -7.70 -6.30
C ASP A 24 -11.87 -6.88 -5.38
N VAL A 25 -11.88 -5.56 -5.50
CA VAL A 25 -11.07 -4.70 -4.61
C VAL A 25 -11.55 -4.85 -3.18
N ARG A 26 -12.85 -4.80 -2.94
CA ARG A 26 -13.39 -4.95 -1.59
C ARG A 26 -13.09 -6.33 -1.03
N THR A 27 -13.23 -7.38 -1.83
CA THR A 27 -12.91 -8.75 -1.42
C THR A 27 -11.42 -8.91 -1.11
N ALA A 28 -10.55 -8.38 -1.98
CA ALA A 28 -9.11 -8.48 -1.80
C ALA A 28 -8.62 -7.76 -0.56
N THR A 29 -9.26 -6.65 -0.18
CA THR A 29 -8.87 -5.82 0.95
C THR A 29 -9.64 -6.12 2.23
N ALA A 30 -10.50 -7.13 2.23
CA ALA A 30 -11.26 -7.57 3.41
C ALA A 30 -10.39 -8.42 4.35
N LEU A 31 -9.19 -7.92 4.66
CA LEU A 31 -8.23 -8.57 5.54
C LEU A 31 -7.94 -7.66 6.73
N ASP A 32 -7.68 -8.24 7.88
CA ASP A 32 -7.21 -7.51 9.06
C ASP A 32 -5.75 -7.90 9.28
N ARG A 33 -4.83 -7.06 8.80
CA ARG A 33 -3.40 -7.36 8.78
C ARG A 33 -2.59 -6.10 9.06
N SER A 34 -1.43 -6.28 9.68
CA SER A 34 -0.44 -5.20 9.78
C SER A 34 0.12 -4.93 8.38
N VAL A 35 0.37 -3.66 8.07
CA VAL A 35 0.83 -3.21 6.76
C VAL A 35 2.02 -2.28 6.92
N SER A 36 3.01 -2.44 6.07
CA SER A 36 4.08 -1.45 5.92
C SER A 36 4.15 -0.99 4.47
N CYS A 37 4.45 0.29 4.29
CA CYS A 37 4.68 0.89 2.97
C CYS A 37 6.05 1.56 2.98
N ARG A 38 7.02 0.92 2.36
CA ARG A 38 8.39 1.41 2.25
C ARG A 38 8.50 2.34 1.04
N ILE A 39 8.89 3.58 1.29
CA ILE A 39 9.14 4.58 0.24
C ILE A 39 10.65 4.68 0.05
N THR A 40 11.16 4.08 -1.01
CA THR A 40 12.60 3.87 -1.18
C THR A 40 13.39 5.15 -1.41
N ASP A 41 12.86 6.08 -2.18
CA ASP A 41 13.56 7.33 -2.51
C ASP A 41 13.56 8.35 -1.37
N LEU A 42 12.64 8.23 -0.43
CA LEU A 42 12.56 9.09 0.75
C LEU A 42 13.17 8.45 1.99
N ASP A 43 13.50 7.16 1.91
CA ASP A 43 14.02 6.38 3.03
C ASP A 43 13.10 6.44 4.26
N VAL A 44 11.81 6.31 4.04
CA VAL A 44 10.80 6.26 5.11
C VAL A 44 9.92 5.02 4.95
N THR A 45 9.32 4.60 6.05
CA THR A 45 8.34 3.52 6.07
C THR A 45 7.11 3.96 6.84
N PHE A 46 5.96 3.90 6.20
CA PHE A 46 4.68 4.07 6.88
C PHE A 46 4.25 2.71 7.41
N VAL A 47 3.89 2.66 8.68
CA VAL A 47 3.39 1.43 9.31
C VAL A 47 1.98 1.65 9.81
N GLY A 48 1.17 0.62 9.68
CA GLY A 48 -0.21 0.73 10.08
C GLY A 48 -0.92 -0.61 9.98
N ARG A 49 -2.22 -0.54 9.74
CA ARG A 49 -3.05 -1.73 9.68
C ARG A 49 -4.12 -1.59 8.60
N MET A 50 -4.33 -2.67 7.89
CA MET A 50 -5.48 -2.81 6.99
C MET A 50 -6.59 -3.50 7.77
N THR A 51 -7.70 -2.81 7.96
CA THR A 51 -8.84 -3.31 8.73
C THR A 51 -10.12 -2.66 8.21
N GLY A 52 -11.20 -3.44 8.14
CA GLY A 52 -12.48 -2.94 7.66
C GLY A 52 -12.46 -2.38 6.24
N GLY A 53 -11.56 -2.87 5.39
CA GLY A 53 -11.43 -2.39 4.02
C GLY A 53 -10.71 -1.05 3.89
N ARG A 54 -9.97 -0.64 4.90
CA ARG A 54 -9.25 0.64 4.91
C ARG A 54 -7.84 0.44 5.47
N ILE A 55 -6.96 1.37 5.12
CA ILE A 55 -5.60 1.42 5.67
C ILE A 55 -5.53 2.56 6.68
N VAL A 56 -5.11 2.25 7.91
CA VAL A 56 -4.90 3.23 8.97
C VAL A 56 -3.40 3.35 9.21
N VAL A 57 -2.83 4.50 8.89
CA VAL A 57 -1.42 4.79 9.13
C VAL A 57 -1.25 5.12 10.61
N GLN A 58 -0.45 4.35 11.32
CA GLN A 58 -0.23 4.50 12.75
C GLN A 58 1.06 5.24 13.08
N ASP A 59 2.09 5.10 12.23
CA ASP A 59 3.38 5.72 12.46
C ASP A 59 4.15 5.89 11.15
N THR A 60 5.14 6.76 11.18
CA THR A 60 6.08 6.98 10.07
C THR A 60 7.49 6.83 10.63
N LEU A 61 8.22 5.86 10.10
CA LEU A 61 9.57 5.54 10.55
C LEU A 61 10.60 6.05 9.54
N GLN A 62 11.72 6.53 10.05
CA GLN A 62 12.88 6.83 9.21
C GLN A 62 13.59 5.50 8.91
N GLY A 63 13.92 5.27 7.65
CA GLY A 63 14.59 4.04 7.24
C GLY A 63 13.64 2.85 7.06
N PRO A 64 14.19 1.63 7.00
CA PRO A 64 13.39 0.42 6.84
C PRO A 64 12.59 0.09 8.11
N PRO A 65 11.52 -0.72 7.99
CA PRO A 65 10.72 -1.07 9.15
C PRO A 65 11.53 -1.92 10.16
N VAL A 66 11.28 -1.67 11.45
CA VAL A 66 11.91 -2.44 12.53
C VAL A 66 11.30 -3.83 12.62
N GLU A 67 9.98 -3.90 12.48
CA GLU A 67 9.23 -5.16 12.54
C GLU A 67 8.70 -5.52 11.16
N LYS A 68 8.60 -6.82 10.89
CA LYS A 68 8.07 -7.32 9.63
C LYS A 68 6.54 -7.31 9.68
N ALA A 69 5.93 -6.43 8.91
CA ALA A 69 4.48 -6.41 8.78
C ALA A 69 3.98 -7.62 7.99
N GLN A 70 2.71 -7.96 8.18
CA GLN A 70 2.10 -9.10 7.48
C GLN A 70 1.93 -8.83 5.99
N ILE A 71 1.62 -7.58 5.62
CA ILE A 71 1.58 -7.13 4.22
C ILE A 71 2.61 -6.02 4.06
N ARG A 72 3.48 -6.16 3.06
CA ARG A 72 4.59 -5.23 2.83
C ARG A 72 4.55 -4.71 1.42
N LEU A 73 4.45 -3.39 1.29
CA LEU A 73 4.53 -2.68 0.02
C LEU A 73 5.86 -1.94 -0.06
N THR A 74 6.47 -1.93 -1.22
CA THR A 74 7.71 -1.20 -1.48
C THR A 74 7.60 -0.50 -2.82
N MET A 75 7.82 0.82 -2.85
CA MET A 75 7.71 1.63 -4.05
C MET A 75 8.39 2.97 -3.85
N THR A 76 8.49 3.76 -4.93
CA THR A 76 8.91 5.16 -4.82
C THR A 76 7.72 6.03 -4.43
N GLY A 77 8.00 7.21 -3.88
CA GLY A 77 6.95 8.17 -3.52
C GLY A 77 6.18 8.65 -4.75
N ASP A 78 6.87 8.90 -5.86
CA ASP A 78 6.22 9.33 -7.09
C ASP A 78 5.26 8.25 -7.63
N ASP A 79 5.63 6.98 -7.55
CA ASP A 79 4.76 5.88 -7.97
C ASP A 79 3.52 5.76 -7.07
N LEU A 80 3.67 5.98 -5.76
CA LEU A 80 2.53 5.99 -4.85
C LEU A 80 1.54 7.09 -5.20
N VAL A 81 2.03 8.31 -5.39
CA VAL A 81 1.19 9.45 -5.77
C VAL A 81 0.52 9.21 -7.12
N ALA A 82 1.27 8.71 -8.10
CA ALA A 82 0.74 8.41 -9.43
C ALA A 82 -0.37 7.36 -9.39
N MET A 83 -0.21 6.32 -8.55
CA MET A 83 -1.25 5.31 -8.37
C MET A 83 -2.54 5.91 -7.81
N VAL A 84 -2.42 6.73 -6.79
CA VAL A 84 -3.57 7.33 -6.10
C VAL A 84 -4.28 8.33 -7.03
N ASP A 85 -3.53 9.04 -7.87
CA ASP A 85 -4.07 9.99 -8.82
C ASP A 85 -4.62 9.33 -10.09
N GLY A 86 -4.51 8.00 -10.20
CA GLY A 86 -5.03 7.26 -11.37
C GLY A 86 -4.11 7.24 -12.57
N GLU A 87 -2.90 7.75 -12.46
CA GLU A 87 -1.91 7.79 -13.55
C GLU A 87 -1.13 6.49 -13.70
N LEU A 88 -1.08 5.67 -12.65
CA LEU A 88 -0.37 4.40 -12.64
C LEU A 88 -1.32 3.31 -12.17
N ASN A 89 -1.53 2.30 -13.02
CA ASN A 89 -2.38 1.17 -12.69
C ASN A 89 -1.64 0.21 -11.73
N PHE A 90 -2.26 -0.13 -10.61
CA PHE A 90 -1.65 -1.00 -9.59
C PHE A 90 -1.27 -2.37 -10.14
N ALA A 91 -2.16 -3.00 -10.91
CA ALA A 91 -1.90 -4.32 -11.45
C ALA A 91 -0.68 -4.33 -12.37
N LYS A 92 -0.55 -3.32 -13.23
CA LYS A 92 0.60 -3.16 -14.12
C LYS A 92 1.87 -2.85 -13.34
N ALA A 93 1.79 -2.00 -12.32
CA ALA A 93 2.94 -1.64 -11.50
C ALA A 93 3.44 -2.86 -10.72
N TRP A 94 2.54 -3.66 -10.18
CA TRP A 94 2.90 -4.90 -9.51
C TRP A 94 3.51 -5.90 -10.48
N GLY A 95 2.89 -6.10 -11.63
CA GLY A 95 3.39 -7.04 -12.64
C GLY A 95 4.73 -6.66 -13.24
N SER A 96 5.05 -5.36 -13.33
CA SER A 96 6.32 -4.87 -13.86
C SER A 96 7.42 -4.72 -12.82
N GLY A 97 7.11 -4.90 -11.53
CA GLY A 97 8.08 -4.77 -10.45
C GLY A 97 8.28 -3.34 -9.92
N ARG A 98 7.52 -2.36 -10.41
CA ARG A 98 7.57 -0.99 -9.88
C ARG A 98 7.05 -0.93 -8.46
N VAL A 99 6.05 -1.74 -8.15
CA VAL A 99 5.53 -1.93 -6.79
C VAL A 99 5.81 -3.37 -6.39
N LYS A 100 6.46 -3.55 -5.26
CA LYS A 100 6.64 -4.88 -4.66
C LYS A 100 5.57 -5.08 -3.61
N LEU A 101 4.89 -6.20 -3.67
CA LEU A 101 3.91 -6.61 -2.68
C LEU A 101 4.34 -7.96 -2.12
N GLU A 102 4.58 -8.01 -0.82
CA GLU A 102 4.97 -9.22 -0.12
C GLU A 102 3.96 -9.49 1.00
N ALA A 103 3.60 -10.74 1.17
CA ALA A 103 2.66 -11.17 2.20
C ALA A 103 2.75 -12.68 2.37
N GLY A 104 2.08 -13.23 3.39
CA GLY A 104 1.92 -14.67 3.53
C GLY A 104 1.17 -15.25 2.33
N LEU A 105 1.34 -16.54 2.07
CA LEU A 105 0.80 -17.18 0.87
C LEU A 105 -0.71 -17.03 0.74
N LYS A 106 -1.45 -17.21 1.84
CA LYS A 106 -2.92 -17.05 1.82
C LYS A 106 -3.32 -15.63 1.48
N ASP A 107 -2.61 -14.66 2.05
CA ASP A 107 -2.89 -13.24 1.81
C ASP A 107 -2.55 -12.86 0.37
N LEU A 108 -1.48 -13.40 -0.19
CA LEU A 108 -1.13 -13.20 -1.59
C LEU A 108 -2.22 -13.71 -2.52
N PHE A 109 -2.78 -14.89 -2.25
CA PHE A 109 -3.91 -15.41 -3.05
C PHE A 109 -5.10 -14.46 -2.99
N GLN A 110 -5.41 -13.92 -1.81
CA GLN A 110 -6.49 -12.96 -1.65
C GLN A 110 -6.22 -11.67 -2.43
N LEU A 111 -5.00 -11.14 -2.30
CA LEU A 111 -4.60 -9.87 -2.93
C LEU A 111 -4.45 -9.98 -4.45
N ARG A 112 -4.21 -11.19 -4.98
CA ARG A 112 -4.13 -11.41 -6.44
C ARG A 112 -5.42 -11.03 -7.16
N LYS A 113 -6.52 -10.94 -6.47
CA LYS A 113 -7.78 -10.45 -7.04
C LYS A 113 -7.69 -8.99 -7.50
N LEU A 114 -6.65 -8.26 -7.06
CA LEU A 114 -6.38 -6.90 -7.53
C LEU A 114 -5.72 -6.87 -8.92
N LEU A 115 -5.22 -7.99 -9.39
CA LEU A 115 -4.61 -8.07 -10.73
C LEU A 115 -5.70 -8.18 -11.85
#